data_bfaf5a07b38814786e4e87cd72d451b7
#
_entry.id   bfaf5a07b38814786e4e87cd72d451b7
#
_cell.length_a   1.000
_cell.length_b   1.000
_cell.length_c   1.000
_cell.angle_alpha   90.00
_cell.angle_beta   90.00
_cell.angle_gamma   90.00
#
_symmetry.space_group_name_H-M   'P 1'
#
loop_
_entity.id
_entity.type
_entity.pdbx_description
1 polymer ?
#
loop_
_entity_poly.entity_id
_entity_poly.type
_entity_poly.pdbx_seq_one_letter_code
_entity_poly.pdbx_strand_id
1 'polypeptide(L)'
;MKWIGRLVLLLLAAVLVAGGFLAVHLLRSLPQLDGSVHLTGLSAPATITRDAADVTHIVGSTALDTWRALGFVHAQERGWQLEFNRRLMRGELSEILGSATLGTDKLMRTLGIIGMAQKQWQGLSPATQAALQAYSEGIQSAWQSGAVRPSPEFKLLGTVAGGPKG
;
A
#
# COMPACT_ATOMS: atom_id res chain seq x y z
N MET A 1 -18.82 -42.37 23.88
CA MET A 1 -18.65 -42.27 22.43
C MET A 1 -19.45 -41.15 21.75
N LYS A 2 -20.78 -40.98 22.03
CA LYS A 2 -21.59 -39.93 21.40
C LYS A 2 -21.10 -38.46 21.64
N TRP A 3 -20.51 -38.20 22.80
CA TRP A 3 -19.97 -36.89 23.17
C TRP A 3 -18.73 -36.50 22.35
N ILE A 4 -17.83 -37.47 22.12
CA ILE A 4 -16.62 -37.25 21.31
C ILE A 4 -17.01 -36.90 19.88
N GLY A 5 -17.98 -37.60 19.29
CA GLY A 5 -18.48 -37.29 17.95
C GLY A 5 -19.09 -35.87 17.83
N ARG A 6 -19.83 -35.42 18.87
CA ARG A 6 -20.36 -34.05 18.90
C ARG A 6 -19.26 -33.00 19.02
N LEU A 7 -18.23 -33.25 19.83
CA LEU A 7 -17.07 -32.36 20.00
C LEU A 7 -16.30 -32.23 18.71
N VAL A 8 -16.04 -33.35 18.02
CA VAL A 8 -15.38 -33.35 16.71
C VAL A 8 -16.18 -32.57 15.67
N LEU A 9 -17.51 -32.76 15.64
CA LEU A 9 -18.40 -32.05 14.71
C LEU A 9 -18.38 -30.52 14.96
N LEU A 10 -18.44 -30.11 16.23
CA LEU A 10 -18.35 -28.70 16.62
C LEU A 10 -16.99 -28.08 16.24
N LEU A 11 -15.92 -28.83 16.41
CA LEU A 11 -14.57 -28.37 16.06
C LEU A 11 -14.42 -28.22 14.55
N LEU A 12 -14.93 -29.17 13.76
CA LEU A 12 -14.99 -29.07 12.30
C LEU A 12 -15.82 -27.88 11.84
N ALA A 13 -17.01 -27.68 12.44
CA ALA A 13 -17.85 -26.52 12.13
C ALA A 13 -17.13 -25.19 12.45
N ALA A 14 -16.45 -25.11 13.58
CA ALA A 14 -15.68 -23.93 13.97
C ALA A 14 -14.52 -23.64 12.98
N VAL A 15 -13.81 -24.69 12.54
CA VAL A 15 -12.72 -24.55 11.54
C VAL A 15 -13.27 -24.10 10.19
N LEU A 16 -14.40 -24.64 9.75
CA LEU A 16 -15.05 -24.22 8.51
C LEU A 16 -15.52 -22.76 8.56
N VAL A 17 -16.12 -22.34 9.67
CA VAL A 17 -16.54 -20.95 9.86
C VAL A 17 -15.34 -20.01 9.89
N ALA A 18 -14.29 -20.36 10.64
CA ALA A 18 -13.05 -19.57 10.70
C ALA A 18 -12.37 -19.48 9.32
N GLY A 19 -12.29 -20.60 8.61
CA GLY A 19 -11.74 -20.67 7.26
C GLY A 19 -12.54 -19.84 6.25
N GLY A 20 -13.87 -19.93 6.31
CA GLY A 20 -14.76 -19.12 5.48
C GLY A 20 -14.64 -17.62 5.78
N PHE A 21 -14.57 -17.24 7.06
CA PHE A 21 -14.34 -15.86 7.47
C PHE A 21 -13.00 -15.32 6.97
N LEU A 22 -11.93 -16.11 7.12
CA LEU A 22 -10.60 -15.76 6.64
C LEU A 22 -10.58 -15.61 5.12
N ALA A 23 -11.19 -16.55 4.39
CA ALA A 23 -11.28 -16.50 2.93
C ALA A 23 -12.01 -15.23 2.46
N VAL A 24 -13.19 -14.92 3.04
CA VAL A 24 -13.92 -13.69 2.72
C VAL A 24 -13.09 -12.45 3.02
N HIS A 25 -12.35 -12.45 4.13
CA HIS A 25 -11.49 -11.34 4.51
C HIS A 25 -10.35 -11.11 3.52
N LEU A 26 -9.68 -12.19 3.08
CA LEU A 26 -8.62 -12.15 2.09
C LEU A 26 -9.16 -11.73 0.71
N LEU A 27 -10.27 -12.32 0.26
CA LEU A 27 -10.88 -11.95 -1.02
C LEU A 27 -11.31 -10.47 -1.07
N ARG A 28 -11.75 -9.92 0.07
CA ARG A 28 -12.10 -8.50 0.18
C ARG A 28 -10.89 -7.56 0.20
N SER A 29 -9.68 -8.06 0.41
CA SER A 29 -8.45 -7.26 0.33
C SER A 29 -7.81 -7.24 -1.06
N LEU A 30 -8.30 -8.06 -2.00
CA LEU A 30 -7.79 -8.08 -3.36
C LEU A 30 -8.08 -6.75 -4.06
N PRO A 31 -7.13 -6.24 -4.85
CA PRO A 31 -7.31 -5.00 -5.60
C PRO A 31 -8.41 -5.15 -6.65
N GLN A 32 -9.12 -4.06 -6.92
CA GLN A 32 -10.04 -3.99 -8.05
C GLN A 32 -9.22 -3.68 -9.31
N LEU A 33 -9.15 -4.63 -10.25
CA LEU A 33 -8.33 -4.49 -11.46
C LEU A 33 -9.12 -3.95 -12.65
N ASP A 34 -10.44 -4.04 -12.61
CA ASP A 34 -11.33 -3.61 -13.68
C ASP A 34 -12.20 -2.43 -13.27
N GLY A 35 -12.55 -1.59 -14.25
CA GLY A 35 -13.42 -0.44 -14.04
C GLY A 35 -12.72 0.89 -14.23
N SER A 36 -13.35 1.95 -13.74
CA SER A 36 -12.81 3.31 -13.77
C SER A 36 -12.76 3.91 -12.39
N VAL A 37 -11.70 4.66 -12.10
CA VAL A 37 -11.48 5.36 -10.84
C VAL A 37 -11.18 6.82 -11.12
N HIS A 38 -11.78 7.71 -10.33
CA HIS A 38 -11.45 9.12 -10.43
C HIS A 38 -10.18 9.44 -9.65
N LEU A 39 -9.15 9.89 -10.36
CA LEU A 39 -7.91 10.42 -9.77
C LEU A 39 -7.86 11.93 -9.94
N THR A 40 -7.63 12.64 -8.85
CA THR A 40 -7.43 14.09 -8.90
C THR A 40 -6.09 14.44 -9.55
N GLY A 41 -6.06 15.54 -10.30
CA GLY A 41 -4.82 16.08 -10.88
C GLY A 41 -4.36 15.46 -12.20
N LEU A 42 -5.13 14.55 -12.81
CA LEU A 42 -4.93 14.13 -14.19
C LEU A 42 -5.38 15.24 -15.14
N SER A 43 -4.61 15.50 -16.20
CA SER A 43 -4.98 16.43 -17.27
C SER A 43 -6.00 15.82 -18.24
N ALA A 44 -5.95 14.49 -18.42
CA ALA A 44 -6.89 13.69 -19.18
C ALA A 44 -6.91 12.25 -18.67
N PRO A 45 -7.89 11.41 -19.07
CA PRO A 45 -7.96 10.02 -18.65
C PRO A 45 -6.67 9.24 -18.96
N ALA A 46 -6.18 8.47 -17.99
CA ALA A 46 -5.09 7.53 -18.17
C ALA A 46 -5.65 6.10 -18.22
N THR A 47 -5.05 5.26 -19.05
CA THR A 47 -5.45 3.86 -19.21
C THR A 47 -4.39 2.96 -18.56
N ILE A 48 -4.85 2.00 -17.76
CA ILE A 48 -4.02 0.98 -17.12
C ILE A 48 -4.52 -0.37 -17.62
N THR A 49 -3.65 -1.15 -18.25
CA THR A 49 -3.95 -2.50 -18.73
C THR A 49 -2.91 -3.48 -18.23
N ARG A 50 -3.28 -4.76 -18.19
CA ARG A 50 -2.35 -5.87 -17.88
C ARG A 50 -2.36 -6.84 -19.04
N ASP A 51 -1.17 -7.30 -19.43
CA ASP A 51 -1.04 -8.32 -20.46
C ASP A 51 -1.11 -9.75 -19.87
N ALA A 52 -0.98 -10.74 -20.73
CA ALA A 52 -1.03 -12.15 -20.34
C ALA A 52 0.13 -12.60 -19.42
N ALA A 53 1.20 -11.81 -19.34
CA ALA A 53 2.33 -12.03 -18.44
C ALA A 53 2.19 -11.24 -17.12
N ASP A 54 1.01 -10.62 -16.88
CA ASP A 54 0.71 -9.75 -15.74
C ASP A 54 1.59 -8.49 -15.68
N VAL A 55 2.12 -8.06 -16.83
CA VAL A 55 2.86 -6.79 -16.92
C VAL A 55 1.86 -5.66 -17.03
N THR A 56 2.01 -4.66 -16.15
CA THR A 56 1.14 -3.48 -16.14
C THR A 56 1.64 -2.44 -17.14
N HIS A 57 0.77 -2.05 -18.05
CA HIS A 57 1.01 -0.99 -19.04
C HIS A 57 0.19 0.24 -18.65
N ILE A 58 0.84 1.39 -18.60
CA ILE A 58 0.23 2.67 -18.21
C ILE A 58 0.38 3.65 -19.38
N VAL A 59 -0.73 4.18 -19.86
CA VAL A 59 -0.76 5.18 -20.92
C VAL A 59 -1.48 6.43 -20.38
N GLY A 60 -0.73 7.49 -20.19
CA GLY A 60 -1.24 8.82 -19.80
C GLY A 60 -1.08 9.81 -20.95
N SER A 61 -1.85 10.89 -20.92
CA SER A 61 -1.78 11.98 -21.92
C SER A 61 -0.49 12.79 -21.80
N THR A 62 0.08 12.86 -20.61
CA THR A 62 1.35 13.53 -20.31
C THR A 62 2.26 12.63 -19.48
N ALA A 63 3.56 12.96 -19.41
CA ALA A 63 4.47 12.26 -18.51
C ALA A 63 4.02 12.35 -17.05
N LEU A 64 3.48 13.49 -16.61
CA LEU A 64 3.00 13.66 -15.23
C LEU A 64 1.75 12.81 -14.95
N ASP A 65 0.84 12.67 -15.93
CA ASP A 65 -0.31 11.76 -15.81
C ASP A 65 0.15 10.31 -15.68
N THR A 66 1.17 9.92 -16.44
CA THR A 66 1.77 8.57 -16.35
C THR A 66 2.40 8.33 -14.98
N TRP A 67 3.16 9.30 -14.43
CA TRP A 67 3.73 9.19 -13.09
C TRP A 67 2.65 9.10 -12.02
N ARG A 68 1.58 9.89 -12.14
CA ARG A 68 0.45 9.84 -11.20
C ARG A 68 -0.29 8.50 -11.26
N ALA A 69 -0.56 7.99 -12.46
CA ALA A 69 -1.15 6.67 -12.64
C ALA A 69 -0.25 5.54 -12.11
N LEU A 70 1.08 5.65 -12.26
CA LEU A 70 2.05 4.71 -11.68
C LEU A 70 1.99 4.72 -10.14
N GLY A 71 1.89 5.90 -9.53
CA GLY A 71 1.71 6.03 -8.08
C GLY A 71 0.45 5.33 -7.60
N PHE A 72 -0.67 5.48 -8.33
CA PHE A 72 -1.93 4.78 -8.05
C PHE A 72 -1.75 3.26 -8.12
N VAL A 73 -1.15 2.74 -9.19
CA VAL A 73 -0.89 1.29 -9.37
C VAL A 73 -0.03 0.75 -8.23
N HIS A 74 1.06 1.43 -7.88
CA HIS A 74 1.91 0.99 -6.79
C HIS A 74 1.18 1.00 -5.43
N ALA A 75 0.32 1.97 -5.17
CA ALA A 75 -0.51 1.98 -3.95
C ALA A 75 -1.50 0.80 -3.95
N GLN A 76 -2.06 0.45 -5.11
CA GLN A 76 -3.00 -0.64 -5.28
C GLN A 76 -2.34 -2.02 -5.08
N GLU A 77 -1.16 -2.21 -5.67
CA GLU A 77 -0.50 -3.52 -5.71
C GLU A 77 0.50 -3.74 -4.57
N ARG A 78 1.13 -2.67 -4.09
CA ARG A 78 2.25 -2.70 -3.15
C ARG A 78 2.09 -1.73 -1.98
N GLY A 79 0.85 -1.41 -1.61
CA GLY A 79 0.56 -0.39 -0.60
C GLY A 79 1.24 -0.65 0.74
N TRP A 80 1.25 -1.92 1.21
CA TRP A 80 1.97 -2.27 2.43
C TRP A 80 3.48 -2.09 2.31
N GLN A 81 4.09 -2.48 1.18
CA GLN A 81 5.53 -2.30 0.97
C GLN A 81 5.92 -0.82 0.95
N LEU A 82 5.07 0.05 0.36
CA LEU A 82 5.29 1.49 0.38
C LEU A 82 5.27 2.03 1.81
N GLU A 83 4.29 1.66 2.61
CA GLU A 83 4.19 2.09 4.01
C GLU A 83 5.33 1.53 4.86
N PHE A 84 5.69 0.26 4.69
CA PHE A 84 6.82 -0.35 5.38
C PHE A 84 8.13 0.38 5.07
N ASN A 85 8.42 0.64 3.79
CA ASN A 85 9.63 1.35 3.37
C ASN A 85 9.63 2.81 3.86
N ARG A 86 8.47 3.48 3.84
CA ARG A 86 8.32 4.83 4.39
C ARG A 86 8.72 4.86 5.87
N ARG A 87 8.18 3.93 6.68
CA ARG A 87 8.50 3.82 8.10
C ARG A 87 9.95 3.42 8.33
N LEU A 88 10.46 2.48 7.54
CA LEU A 88 11.87 2.07 7.62
C LEU A 88 12.80 3.26 7.44
N MET A 89 12.62 4.03 6.36
CA MET A 89 13.48 5.18 6.07
C MET A 89 13.36 6.30 7.11
N ARG A 90 12.20 6.42 7.77
CA ARG A 90 11.97 7.39 8.84
C ARG A 90 12.42 6.91 10.23
N GLY A 91 12.76 5.62 10.35
CA GLY A 91 13.07 4.99 11.65
C GLY A 91 11.82 4.95 12.55
N GLU A 92 10.70 4.50 12.01
CA GLU A 92 9.37 4.46 12.65
C GLU A 92 8.77 3.04 12.66
N LEU A 93 9.57 1.99 12.39
CA LEU A 93 9.08 0.62 12.38
C LEU A 93 8.63 0.13 13.75
N SER A 94 9.30 0.58 14.81
CA SER A 94 8.97 0.16 16.18
C SER A 94 7.60 0.65 16.66
N GLU A 95 7.01 1.64 16.00
CA GLU A 95 5.64 2.08 16.29
C GLU A 95 4.60 1.00 15.99
N ILE A 96 4.88 0.13 15.02
CA ILE A 96 3.94 -0.93 14.59
C ILE A 96 4.46 -2.35 14.86
N LEU A 97 5.77 -2.55 14.94
CA LEU A 97 6.40 -3.86 15.16
C LEU A 97 7.02 -4.01 16.56
N GLY A 98 6.95 -2.97 17.38
CA GLY A 98 7.44 -2.98 18.75
C GLY A 98 8.96 -2.95 18.87
N SER A 99 9.45 -3.29 20.06
CA SER A 99 10.86 -3.15 20.45
C SER A 99 11.84 -3.96 19.59
N ALA A 100 11.40 -5.01 18.92
CA ALA A 100 12.23 -5.84 18.05
C ALA A 100 12.89 -5.04 16.91
N THR A 101 12.26 -3.96 16.44
CA THR A 101 12.78 -3.12 15.35
C THR A 101 13.41 -1.81 15.81
N LEU A 102 13.49 -1.57 17.14
CA LEU A 102 14.05 -0.34 17.69
C LEU A 102 15.52 -0.12 17.27
N GLY A 103 16.31 -1.19 17.15
CA GLY A 103 17.69 -1.11 16.67
C GLY A 103 17.78 -0.58 15.24
N THR A 104 16.89 -1.04 14.36
CA THR A 104 16.77 -0.56 12.99
C THR A 104 16.36 0.91 12.94
N ASP A 105 15.39 1.32 13.75
CA ASP A 105 14.94 2.72 13.80
C ASP A 105 16.08 3.66 14.24
N LYS A 106 16.81 3.28 15.28
CA LYS A 106 17.99 4.03 15.73
C LYS A 106 19.04 4.16 14.61
N LEU A 107 19.32 3.07 13.90
CA LEU A 107 20.26 3.09 12.78
C LEU A 107 19.81 4.05 11.67
N MET A 108 18.56 3.96 11.22
CA MET A 108 18.03 4.82 10.14
C MET A 108 18.03 6.29 10.52
N ARG A 109 17.70 6.62 11.78
CA ARG A 109 17.79 7.98 12.30
C ARG A 109 19.23 8.48 12.42
N THR A 110 20.16 7.61 12.84
CA THR A 110 21.59 7.94 12.91
C THR A 110 22.18 8.20 11.52
N LEU A 111 21.78 7.41 10.51
CA LEU A 111 22.19 7.62 9.12
C LEU A 111 21.61 8.92 8.54
N GLY A 112 20.52 9.45 9.12
CA GLY A 112 19.92 10.71 8.70
C GLY A 112 19.31 10.68 7.29
N ILE A 113 18.78 9.54 6.87
CA ILE A 113 18.26 9.29 5.51
C ILE A 113 17.26 10.36 5.08
N ILE A 114 16.31 10.71 5.96
CA ILE A 114 15.28 11.72 5.65
C ILE A 114 15.91 13.11 5.45
N GLY A 115 16.85 13.49 6.32
CA GLY A 115 17.53 14.77 6.19
C GLY A 115 18.36 14.86 4.88
N MET A 116 19.00 13.76 4.47
CA MET A 116 19.70 13.69 3.19
C MET A 116 18.71 13.80 2.01
N ALA A 117 17.59 13.10 2.05
CA ALA A 117 16.59 13.19 1.00
C ALA A 117 15.99 14.60 0.86
N GLN A 118 15.73 15.29 1.98
CA GLN A 118 15.26 16.68 1.98
C GLN A 118 16.28 17.65 1.35
N LYS A 119 17.57 17.47 1.63
CA LYS A 119 18.62 18.27 1.01
C LYS A 119 18.74 18.01 -0.50
N GLN A 120 18.67 16.73 -0.90
CA GLN A 120 18.71 16.34 -2.31
C GLN A 120 17.51 16.88 -3.08
N TRP A 121 16.33 16.94 -2.47
CA TRP A 121 15.13 17.49 -3.10
C TRP A 121 15.36 18.91 -3.64
N GLN A 122 16.04 19.76 -2.90
CA GLN A 122 16.33 21.14 -3.28
C GLN A 122 17.26 21.26 -4.50
N GLY A 123 18.07 20.24 -4.74
CA GLY A 123 19.00 20.17 -5.88
C GLY A 123 18.42 19.51 -7.13
N LEU A 124 17.20 18.94 -7.06
CA LEU A 124 16.58 18.30 -8.21
C LEU A 124 16.08 19.33 -9.23
N SER A 125 16.10 18.93 -10.51
CA SER A 125 15.49 19.75 -11.55
C SER A 125 13.97 19.92 -11.31
N PRO A 126 13.36 21.04 -11.73
CA PRO A 126 11.90 21.23 -11.60
C PRO A 126 11.08 20.10 -12.23
N ALA A 127 11.56 19.55 -13.37
CA ALA A 127 10.88 18.42 -14.03
C ALA A 127 10.92 17.16 -13.17
N THR A 128 12.05 16.86 -12.51
CA THR A 128 12.17 15.71 -11.61
C THR A 128 11.31 15.88 -10.36
N GLN A 129 11.30 17.08 -9.78
CA GLN A 129 10.43 17.39 -8.64
C GLN A 129 8.95 17.19 -9.00
N ALA A 130 8.52 17.71 -10.16
CA ALA A 130 7.14 17.56 -10.64
C ALA A 130 6.77 16.09 -10.86
N ALA A 131 7.67 15.26 -11.42
CA ALA A 131 7.44 13.83 -11.62
C ALA A 131 7.27 13.08 -10.28
N LEU A 132 8.18 13.33 -9.32
CA LEU A 132 8.10 12.71 -7.97
C LEU A 132 6.86 13.17 -7.21
N GLN A 133 6.47 14.43 -7.36
CA GLN A 133 5.25 14.95 -6.76
C GLN A 133 4.02 14.31 -7.37
N ALA A 134 3.93 14.22 -8.71
CA ALA A 134 2.82 13.56 -9.39
C ALA A 134 2.69 12.09 -8.96
N TYR A 135 3.80 11.37 -8.84
CA TYR A 135 3.82 10.00 -8.32
C TYR A 135 3.29 9.91 -6.89
N SER A 136 3.74 10.79 -6.00
CA SER A 136 3.28 10.84 -4.60
C SER A 136 1.79 11.18 -4.49
N GLU A 137 1.31 12.13 -5.31
CA GLU A 137 -0.10 12.49 -5.41
C GLU A 137 -0.95 11.31 -5.90
N GLY A 138 -0.43 10.50 -6.84
CA GLY A 138 -1.07 9.28 -7.30
C GLY A 138 -1.28 8.27 -6.18
N ILE A 139 -0.25 8.04 -5.34
CA ILE A 139 -0.34 7.19 -4.15
C ILE A 139 -1.40 7.72 -3.18
N GLN A 140 -1.36 9.01 -2.87
CA GLN A 140 -2.30 9.62 -1.93
C GLN A 140 -3.74 9.56 -2.44
N SER A 141 -3.96 9.86 -3.71
CA SER A 141 -5.28 9.78 -4.36
C SER A 141 -5.84 8.37 -4.34
N ALA A 142 -5.00 7.35 -4.52
CA ALA A 142 -5.40 5.95 -4.43
C ALA A 142 -6.00 5.62 -3.06
N TRP A 143 -5.35 6.05 -2.00
CA TRP A 143 -5.81 5.78 -0.63
C TRP A 143 -7.02 6.64 -0.21
N GLN A 144 -7.09 7.88 -0.70
CA GLN A 144 -8.19 8.78 -0.39
C GLN A 144 -9.47 8.45 -1.16
N SER A 145 -9.36 7.91 -2.37
CA SER A 145 -10.51 7.57 -3.22
C SER A 145 -11.33 6.39 -2.71
N GLY A 146 -10.75 5.57 -1.80
CA GLY A 146 -11.35 4.30 -1.38
C GLY A 146 -11.33 3.20 -2.45
N ALA A 147 -10.77 3.47 -3.63
CA ALA A 147 -10.63 2.49 -4.71
C ALA A 147 -9.58 1.43 -4.39
N VAL A 148 -8.59 1.79 -3.57
CA VAL A 148 -7.56 0.85 -3.10
C VAL A 148 -7.96 0.29 -1.75
N ARG A 149 -8.08 -1.02 -1.69
CA ARG A 149 -8.38 -1.73 -0.45
C ARG A 149 -7.10 -1.97 0.33
N PRO A 150 -7.06 -1.62 1.63
CA PRO A 150 -5.89 -1.90 2.45
C PRO A 150 -5.65 -3.41 2.52
N SER A 151 -4.40 -3.83 2.32
CA SER A 151 -3.99 -5.21 2.48
C SER A 151 -4.14 -5.68 3.94
N PRO A 152 -4.17 -7.00 4.20
CA PRO A 152 -4.41 -7.55 5.53
C PRO A 152 -3.46 -7.04 6.60
N GLU A 153 -2.22 -6.72 6.24
CA GLU A 153 -1.17 -6.25 7.14
C GLU A 153 -1.56 -4.93 7.85
N PHE A 154 -2.21 -4.01 7.13
CA PHE A 154 -2.67 -2.76 7.73
C PHE A 154 -3.62 -2.99 8.90
N LYS A 155 -4.54 -3.96 8.75
CA LYS A 155 -5.51 -4.31 9.81
C LYS A 155 -4.86 -5.09 10.93
N LEU A 156 -3.97 -6.03 10.59
CA LEU A 156 -3.27 -6.87 11.57
C LEU A 156 -2.40 -6.02 12.51
N LEU A 157 -1.75 -5.00 11.97
CA LEU A 157 -0.85 -4.13 12.71
C LEU A 157 -1.52 -2.85 13.23
N GLY A 158 -2.85 -2.71 13.05
CA GLY A 158 -3.61 -1.57 13.55
C GLY A 158 -3.16 -0.22 12.97
N THR A 159 -2.60 -0.23 11.74
CA THR A 159 -2.11 0.97 11.08
C THR A 159 -2.95 1.30 9.84
N VAL A 160 -2.77 2.49 9.30
CA VAL A 160 -3.47 2.96 8.10
C VAL A 160 -2.48 3.26 6.99
N ALA A 161 -2.93 3.10 5.73
CA ALA A 161 -2.16 3.50 4.58
C ALA A 161 -1.92 5.02 4.58
N GLY A 162 -0.68 5.44 4.32
CA GLY A 162 -0.31 6.85 4.27
C GLY A 162 0.19 7.45 5.59
N GLY A 163 0.25 6.65 6.66
CA GLY A 163 0.68 7.11 7.97
C GLY A 163 -0.34 8.01 8.70
N PRO A 164 -0.05 8.47 9.91
CA PRO A 164 -0.86 9.45 10.60
C PRO A 164 -0.94 10.72 9.74
N LYS A 165 -2.12 11.29 9.62
CA LYS A 165 -2.30 12.61 9.00
C LYS A 165 -1.55 13.60 9.88
N GLY A 166 -0.34 13.94 9.49
CA GLY A 166 0.45 15.01 10.09
C GLY A 166 0.14 16.32 9.39
#